data_ce24ccff94ed876a51b292d241838405
#
_entry.id   ce24ccff94ed876a51b292d241838405
#
_cell.length_a   1.000
_cell.length_b   1.000
_cell.length_c   1.000
_cell.angle_alpha   90.00
_cell.angle_beta   90.00
_cell.angle_gamma   90.00
#
_symmetry.space_group_name_H-M   'P 1'
#
loop_
_entity.id
_entity.type
_entity.pdbx_description
1 polymer ?
#
loop_
_entity_poly.entity_id
_entity_poly.type
_entity_poly.pdbx_seq_one_letter_code
_entity_poly.pdbx_strand_id
1 'polypeptide(L)'
;NRGDGGDPFPGTSGNVNFSDNTNPSSNRNNGYQTGISINNISNPDSLMFADITPMQNSGYAIVYDEYGISLFGLSIGTDEQWVGVRFTPNVEGYVTEIDFGLVSEQMWNTDELSWEVRLYDSFDGVSPGNMIDAVSGSSYVGGWHTVQVDSMEILPNQDFFIGVKFEDNGYVIGYDNMGDFSGRSYYSSNDNSFSGMPSNYGDCNIRAKISTETFVRIKPNNYMPTQITLHPNYPNPFNPTTQISFSIDKNSKVILEIYDIKGMYILSLIHI
;
A
#
# COMPACT_ATOMS: atom_id res chain seq x y z
N ASN A 1 -39.60 6.36 -14.35
CA ASN A 1 -39.05 7.60 -14.89
C ASN A 1 -38.45 7.30 -16.26
N ARG A 2 -38.86 8.03 -17.28
CA ARG A 2 -38.13 8.06 -18.56
C ARG A 2 -36.99 9.07 -18.36
N GLY A 3 -35.79 8.68 -18.72
CA GLY A 3 -34.62 9.57 -18.70
C GLY A 3 -34.89 10.87 -19.46
N ASP A 4 -34.26 11.94 -19.05
CA ASP A 4 -34.30 13.23 -19.74
C ASP A 4 -33.01 13.47 -20.54
N GLY A 5 -32.91 14.64 -21.20
CA GLY A 5 -31.75 14.97 -22.04
C GLY A 5 -30.43 15.13 -21.28
N GLY A 6 -30.46 15.12 -19.93
CA GLY A 6 -29.27 15.18 -19.08
C GLY A 6 -28.78 13.79 -18.61
N ASP A 7 -29.60 12.75 -18.77
CA ASP A 7 -29.25 11.39 -18.33
C ASP A 7 -28.14 10.72 -19.16
N PRO A 8 -28.11 10.86 -20.49
CA PRO A 8 -27.00 10.31 -21.27
C PRO A 8 -25.73 11.17 -21.15
N PHE A 9 -24.58 10.54 -21.25
CA PHE A 9 -23.30 11.22 -21.33
C PHE A 9 -22.86 11.38 -22.79
N PRO A 10 -22.39 12.58 -23.22
CA PRO A 10 -22.34 13.82 -22.45
C PRO A 10 -23.67 14.57 -22.29
N GLY A 11 -24.74 14.17 -23.01
CA GLY A 11 -26.07 14.74 -22.93
C GLY A 11 -26.13 16.26 -22.98
N THR A 12 -27.23 16.85 -22.51
CA THR A 12 -27.39 18.31 -22.43
C THR A 12 -26.54 18.94 -21.31
N SER A 13 -26.05 18.15 -20.37
CA SER A 13 -25.15 18.61 -19.30
C SER A 13 -23.71 18.80 -19.78
N GLY A 14 -23.35 18.23 -20.94
CA GLY A 14 -21.99 18.28 -21.48
C GLY A 14 -20.97 17.52 -20.63
N ASN A 15 -21.40 16.63 -19.74
CA ASN A 15 -20.51 15.84 -18.92
C ASN A 15 -19.80 14.77 -19.74
N VAL A 16 -18.50 14.91 -19.91
CA VAL A 16 -17.64 13.96 -20.63
C VAL A 16 -16.95 12.96 -19.70
N ASN A 17 -17.21 13.03 -18.39
CA ASN A 17 -16.60 12.15 -17.38
C ASN A 17 -17.68 11.62 -16.43
N PHE A 18 -17.55 10.35 -16.06
CA PHE A 18 -18.34 9.66 -15.05
C PHE A 18 -17.41 8.89 -14.11
N SER A 19 -17.41 9.25 -12.84
CA SER A 19 -16.51 8.69 -11.82
C SER A 19 -17.10 8.83 -10.42
N ASP A 20 -16.40 8.37 -9.41
CA ASP A 20 -16.79 8.53 -8.01
C ASP A 20 -16.95 10.00 -7.58
N ASN A 21 -16.27 10.92 -8.27
CA ASN A 21 -16.27 12.36 -7.97
C ASN A 21 -17.19 13.20 -8.86
N THR A 22 -17.98 12.58 -9.73
CA THR A 22 -18.92 13.29 -10.63
C THR A 22 -20.35 13.27 -10.08
N ASN A 23 -21.22 14.11 -10.66
CA ASN A 23 -22.66 14.04 -10.40
C ASN A 23 -23.41 13.89 -11.73
N PRO A 24 -24.08 12.76 -12.00
CA PRO A 24 -24.13 11.55 -11.15
C PRO A 24 -22.77 10.91 -10.96
N SER A 25 -22.59 10.21 -9.83
CA SER A 25 -21.35 9.52 -9.51
C SER A 25 -21.44 8.01 -9.79
N SER A 26 -20.26 7.38 -9.95
CA SER A 26 -20.16 5.92 -10.01
C SER A 26 -20.25 5.25 -8.63
N ASN A 27 -20.39 6.00 -7.55
CA ASN A 27 -20.47 5.50 -6.19
C ASN A 27 -21.60 4.47 -6.04
N ARG A 28 -21.36 3.48 -5.18
CA ARG A 28 -22.38 2.50 -4.79
C ARG A 28 -23.56 3.18 -4.07
N ASN A 29 -24.72 2.55 -4.03
CA ASN A 29 -25.91 3.08 -3.35
C ASN A 29 -25.71 3.35 -1.85
N ASN A 30 -24.69 2.76 -1.23
CA ASN A 30 -24.28 2.99 0.13
C ASN A 30 -23.23 4.12 0.30
N GLY A 31 -22.91 4.84 -0.80
CA GLY A 31 -21.97 5.96 -0.81
C GLY A 31 -20.50 5.58 -0.98
N TYR A 32 -20.16 4.29 -1.03
CA TYR A 32 -18.77 3.87 -1.23
C TYR A 32 -18.33 4.05 -2.67
N GLN A 33 -17.06 4.42 -2.82
CA GLN A 33 -16.42 4.57 -4.12
C GLN A 33 -16.35 3.23 -4.87
N THR A 34 -16.52 3.28 -6.18
CA THR A 34 -16.36 2.11 -7.05
C THR A 34 -14.97 2.05 -7.67
N GLY A 35 -14.23 3.17 -7.71
CA GLY A 35 -12.98 3.28 -8.44
C GLY A 35 -13.14 3.24 -9.96
N ILE A 36 -14.36 3.12 -10.47
CA ILE A 36 -14.63 3.10 -11.90
C ILE A 36 -14.64 4.53 -12.42
N SER A 37 -13.90 4.79 -13.49
CA SER A 37 -14.03 6.03 -14.22
C SER A 37 -14.17 5.80 -15.72
N ILE A 38 -15.05 6.59 -16.33
CA ILE A 38 -15.23 6.69 -17.78
C ILE A 38 -14.95 8.15 -18.12
N ASN A 39 -13.91 8.38 -18.91
CA ASN A 39 -13.42 9.72 -19.22
C ASN A 39 -13.47 9.96 -20.74
N ASN A 40 -13.36 11.23 -21.15
CA ASN A 40 -13.31 11.62 -22.55
C ASN A 40 -14.46 11.05 -23.40
N ILE A 41 -15.67 10.99 -22.81
CA ILE A 41 -16.86 10.52 -23.54
C ILE A 41 -17.10 11.47 -24.71
N SER A 42 -17.06 10.94 -25.93
CA SER A 42 -17.25 11.71 -27.15
C SER A 42 -18.68 12.24 -27.27
N ASN A 43 -18.86 13.28 -28.10
CA ASN A 43 -20.19 13.74 -28.46
C ASN A 43 -21.04 12.60 -29.07
N PRO A 44 -22.36 12.66 -28.93
CA PRO A 44 -23.26 11.68 -29.52
C PRO A 44 -23.10 11.65 -31.03
N ASP A 45 -22.79 10.48 -31.58
CA ASP A 45 -22.68 10.19 -33.01
C ASP A 45 -23.00 8.70 -33.22
N SER A 46 -22.96 8.27 -34.50
CA SER A 46 -23.11 6.86 -34.88
C SER A 46 -22.02 5.94 -34.26
N LEU A 47 -20.88 6.51 -33.94
CA LEU A 47 -19.78 5.87 -33.21
C LEU A 47 -19.35 6.78 -32.07
N MET A 48 -19.39 6.29 -30.86
CA MET A 48 -18.94 7.00 -29.67
C MET A 48 -17.68 6.35 -29.08
N PHE A 49 -16.83 7.17 -28.49
CA PHE A 49 -15.59 6.76 -27.84
C PHE A 49 -15.61 7.20 -26.38
N ALA A 50 -14.97 6.43 -25.53
CA ALA A 50 -14.68 6.78 -24.14
C ALA A 50 -13.46 6.00 -23.65
N ASP A 51 -12.72 6.61 -22.75
CA ASP A 51 -11.63 5.92 -22.02
C ASP A 51 -12.24 5.32 -20.75
N ILE A 52 -12.23 4.00 -20.67
CA ILE A 52 -12.71 3.27 -19.48
C ILE A 52 -11.50 2.89 -18.67
N THR A 53 -11.40 3.44 -17.46
CA THR A 53 -10.50 2.94 -16.45
C THR A 53 -11.31 2.00 -15.57
N PRO A 54 -11.13 0.67 -15.71
CA PRO A 54 -11.73 -0.27 -14.79
C PRO A 54 -11.16 -0.04 -13.41
N MET A 55 -11.87 -0.51 -12.40
CA MET A 55 -11.37 -0.54 -11.03
C MET A 55 -9.91 -1.01 -11.03
N GLN A 56 -8.98 -0.09 -10.96
CA GLN A 56 -7.64 -0.41 -10.51
C GLN A 56 -7.80 -0.60 -9.02
N ASN A 57 -7.74 -1.86 -8.55
CA ASN A 57 -7.75 -2.23 -7.14
C ASN A 57 -8.06 -1.02 -6.25
N SER A 58 -9.31 -0.60 -6.21
CA SER A 58 -9.71 0.47 -5.33
C SER A 58 -9.81 -0.11 -3.93
N GLY A 59 -8.61 -0.44 -3.39
CA GLY A 59 -8.45 -0.62 -1.98
C GLY A 59 -8.84 0.69 -1.32
N TYR A 60 -9.70 0.65 -0.34
CA TYR A 60 -9.85 1.76 0.57
C TYR A 60 -8.86 1.57 1.71
N ALA A 61 -8.41 2.68 2.31
CA ALA A 61 -7.62 2.61 3.53
C ALA A 61 -8.53 2.76 4.74
N ILE A 62 -8.32 1.95 5.77
CA ILE A 62 -8.83 2.25 7.10
C ILE A 62 -7.77 3.13 7.77
N VAL A 63 -8.18 4.34 8.13
CA VAL A 63 -7.31 5.40 8.62
C VAL A 63 -7.91 5.98 9.89
N TYR A 64 -7.08 6.19 10.89
CA TYR A 64 -7.45 6.89 12.13
C TYR A 64 -6.63 8.16 12.36
N ASP A 65 -5.51 8.31 11.67
CA ASP A 65 -4.71 9.52 11.63
C ASP A 65 -5.25 10.46 10.53
N GLU A 66 -5.74 11.64 10.90
CA GLU A 66 -6.41 12.55 9.97
C GLU A 66 -5.44 13.50 9.25
N TYR A 67 -4.40 13.96 9.94
CA TYR A 67 -3.48 15.01 9.47
C TYR A 67 -2.10 14.50 9.06
N GLY A 68 -1.84 13.19 9.23
CA GLY A 68 -0.59 12.58 8.81
C GLY A 68 0.55 12.69 9.84
N ILE A 69 1.79 12.62 9.36
CA ILE A 69 2.97 12.51 10.23
C ILE A 69 3.27 13.84 10.90
N SER A 70 3.30 13.86 12.24
CA SER A 70 3.74 15.01 13.04
C SER A 70 5.22 15.34 12.78
N LEU A 71 5.57 16.61 13.01
CA LEU A 71 6.97 17.05 13.02
C LEU A 71 7.78 16.48 14.20
N PHE A 72 7.09 15.99 15.23
CA PHE A 72 7.70 15.39 16.42
C PHE A 72 7.38 13.92 16.46
N GLY A 73 8.40 13.10 16.69
CA GLY A 73 8.24 11.66 16.87
C GLY A 73 7.88 11.29 18.30
N LEU A 74 7.42 10.06 18.45
CA LEU A 74 7.30 9.37 19.73
C LEU A 74 8.47 8.41 19.89
N SER A 75 9.00 8.33 21.11
CA SER A 75 9.91 7.28 21.57
C SER A 75 9.32 6.58 22.78
N ILE A 76 9.42 5.27 22.82
CA ILE A 76 9.04 4.45 23.98
C ILE A 76 10.22 4.33 24.96
N GLY A 77 11.43 4.71 24.49
CA GLY A 77 12.65 4.75 25.33
C GLY A 77 13.34 3.40 25.53
N THR A 78 13.05 2.43 24.65
CA THR A 78 13.68 1.11 24.60
C THR A 78 14.36 0.90 23.26
N ASP A 79 15.41 0.08 23.18
CA ASP A 79 16.13 -0.22 21.94
C ASP A 79 15.25 -0.95 20.91
N GLU A 80 14.23 -1.63 21.39
CA GLU A 80 13.17 -2.21 20.58
C GLU A 80 11.84 -1.56 20.97
N GLN A 81 11.21 -0.89 20.02
CA GLN A 81 9.97 -0.15 20.22
C GLN A 81 8.87 -0.74 19.34
N TRP A 82 7.71 -0.94 19.94
CA TRP A 82 6.52 -1.42 19.24
C TRP A 82 5.41 -0.38 19.32
N VAL A 83 4.75 -0.16 18.21
CA VAL A 83 3.46 0.50 18.14
C VAL A 83 2.49 -0.34 17.37
N GLY A 84 1.21 -0.13 17.59
CA GLY A 84 0.20 -0.84 16.83
C GLY A 84 -1.12 -0.11 16.80
N VAL A 85 -1.94 -0.48 15.84
CA VAL A 85 -3.29 0.06 15.67
C VAL A 85 -4.28 -1.08 15.54
N ARG A 86 -5.38 -0.97 16.29
CA ARG A 86 -6.53 -1.86 16.20
C ARG A 86 -7.50 -1.33 15.15
N PHE A 87 -7.76 -2.11 14.13
CA PHE A 87 -8.65 -1.78 13.04
C PHE A 87 -9.98 -2.51 13.17
N THR A 88 -11.08 -1.80 12.96
CA THR A 88 -12.44 -2.38 12.86
C THR A 88 -12.99 -2.06 11.48
N PRO A 89 -13.02 -3.02 10.56
CA PRO A 89 -13.59 -2.80 9.24
C PRO A 89 -15.11 -2.67 9.33
N ASN A 90 -15.70 -1.92 8.44
CA ASN A 90 -17.15 -1.80 8.28
C ASN A 90 -17.70 -2.58 7.08
N VAL A 91 -16.81 -3.16 6.26
CA VAL A 91 -17.12 -4.00 5.11
C VAL A 91 -16.18 -5.19 5.07
N GLU A 92 -16.59 -6.25 4.39
CA GLU A 92 -15.74 -7.39 4.09
C GLU A 92 -14.67 -7.02 3.06
N GLY A 93 -13.55 -7.71 3.08
CA GLY A 93 -12.45 -7.53 2.14
C GLY A 93 -11.17 -8.22 2.59
N TYR A 94 -10.05 -7.77 2.04
CA TYR A 94 -8.74 -8.34 2.31
C TYR A 94 -7.75 -7.23 2.63
N VAL A 95 -7.02 -7.33 3.73
CA VAL A 95 -5.83 -6.49 3.97
C VAL A 95 -4.75 -6.95 3.00
N THR A 96 -4.25 -6.03 2.18
CA THR A 96 -3.24 -6.35 1.13
C THR A 96 -1.96 -5.55 1.28
N GLU A 97 -2.06 -4.36 1.83
CA GLU A 97 -0.92 -3.48 2.06
C GLU A 97 -1.08 -2.76 3.40
N ILE A 98 0.03 -2.37 3.96
CA ILE A 98 0.11 -1.58 5.18
C ILE A 98 0.99 -0.37 4.91
N ASP A 99 0.47 0.83 5.22
CA ASP A 99 1.28 2.03 5.27
C ASP A 99 1.63 2.34 6.73
N PHE A 100 2.88 2.75 6.96
CA PHE A 100 3.32 3.27 8.25
C PHE A 100 4.18 4.51 8.07
N GLY A 101 4.07 5.44 9.01
CA GLY A 101 4.74 6.74 8.95
C GLY A 101 5.91 6.83 9.91
N LEU A 102 7.07 7.23 9.41
CA LEU A 102 8.28 7.53 10.16
C LEU A 102 8.49 9.04 10.21
N VAL A 103 8.90 9.58 11.35
CA VAL A 103 9.36 10.98 11.42
C VAL A 103 10.66 11.16 10.66
N SER A 104 11.14 12.41 10.55
CA SER A 104 12.42 12.70 9.91
C SER A 104 13.56 11.88 10.53
N GLU A 105 14.40 11.33 9.68
CA GLU A 105 15.59 10.54 10.03
C GLU A 105 16.57 11.27 10.97
N GLN A 106 16.52 12.60 11.00
CA GLN A 106 17.33 13.42 11.92
C GLN A 106 16.98 13.21 13.40
N MET A 107 15.84 12.57 13.68
CA MET A 107 15.38 12.27 15.04
C MET A 107 15.69 10.84 15.47
N TRP A 108 16.25 10.02 14.59
CA TRP A 108 16.69 8.65 14.88
C TRP A 108 18.07 8.63 15.54
N ASN A 109 18.40 7.54 16.19
CA ASN A 109 19.74 7.30 16.74
C ASN A 109 20.60 6.40 15.84
N THR A 110 20.07 6.01 14.68
CA THR A 110 20.76 5.20 13.66
C THR A 110 20.63 5.84 12.29
N ASP A 111 21.62 5.58 11.43
CA ASP A 111 21.59 6.03 10.02
C ASP A 111 20.68 5.13 9.16
N GLU A 112 20.44 3.89 9.59
CA GLU A 112 19.58 2.91 8.96
C GLU A 112 18.63 2.32 10.00
N LEU A 113 17.34 2.64 9.89
CA LEU A 113 16.32 2.17 10.81
C LEU A 113 15.78 0.82 10.37
N SER A 114 16.04 -0.23 11.15
CA SER A 114 15.40 -1.54 10.97
C SER A 114 13.98 -1.51 11.50
N TRP A 115 13.05 -2.11 10.74
CA TRP A 115 11.66 -2.23 11.12
C TRP A 115 11.07 -3.59 10.75
N GLU A 116 9.98 -3.96 11.43
CA GLU A 116 9.17 -5.14 11.13
C GLU A 116 7.69 -4.81 11.30
N VAL A 117 6.91 -5.05 10.25
CA VAL A 117 5.44 -4.91 10.26
C VAL A 117 4.82 -6.28 10.43
N ARG A 118 3.91 -6.44 11.39
CA ARG A 118 3.16 -7.68 11.63
C ARG A 118 1.66 -7.46 11.52
N LEU A 119 1.01 -8.37 10.83
CA LEU A 119 -0.44 -8.43 10.69
C LEU A 119 -0.99 -9.56 11.55
N TYR A 120 -2.02 -9.27 12.36
CA TYR A 120 -2.66 -10.22 13.27
C TYR A 120 -4.17 -10.26 13.02
N ASP A 121 -4.77 -11.44 13.13
CA ASP A 121 -6.20 -11.68 12.88
C ASP A 121 -7.15 -11.08 13.93
N SER A 122 -6.65 -10.73 15.10
CA SER A 122 -7.46 -10.22 16.21
C SER A 122 -6.63 -9.45 17.23
N PHE A 123 -7.31 -8.77 18.16
CA PHE A 123 -6.70 -8.07 19.28
C PHE A 123 -7.68 -7.98 20.45
N ASP A 124 -7.29 -8.40 21.63
CA ASP A 124 -8.15 -8.41 22.82
C ASP A 124 -8.11 -7.10 23.65
N GLY A 125 -7.33 -6.12 23.20
CA GLY A 125 -7.08 -4.86 23.90
C GLY A 125 -5.75 -4.80 24.63
N VAL A 126 -5.05 -5.93 24.74
CA VAL A 126 -3.73 -6.07 25.36
C VAL A 126 -2.80 -6.91 24.50
N SER A 127 -3.28 -8.04 24.00
CA SER A 127 -2.46 -9.01 23.27
C SER A 127 -2.98 -9.21 21.85
N PRO A 128 -2.08 -9.24 20.86
CA PRO A 128 -2.42 -9.64 19.50
C PRO A 128 -2.84 -11.12 19.45
N GLY A 129 -3.70 -11.46 18.49
CA GLY A 129 -4.11 -12.82 18.20
C GLY A 129 -3.07 -13.60 17.38
N ASN A 130 -3.55 -14.40 16.41
CA ASN A 130 -2.63 -15.15 15.55
C ASN A 130 -1.94 -14.22 14.56
N MET A 131 -0.64 -14.34 14.44
CA MET A 131 0.14 -13.65 13.41
C MET A 131 -0.14 -14.29 12.05
N ILE A 132 -0.56 -13.47 11.10
CA ILE A 132 -0.87 -13.87 9.72
C ILE A 132 0.35 -13.67 8.83
N ASP A 133 1.03 -12.52 8.98
CA ASP A 133 2.23 -12.20 8.20
C ASP A 133 3.17 -11.28 8.98
N ALA A 134 4.46 -11.34 8.62
CA ALA A 134 5.50 -10.45 9.12
C ALA A 134 6.43 -10.03 7.97
N VAL A 135 6.60 -8.73 7.79
CA VAL A 135 7.46 -8.15 6.76
C VAL A 135 8.51 -7.27 7.42
N SER A 136 9.77 -7.59 7.22
CA SER A 136 10.90 -6.83 7.76
C SER A 136 11.61 -6.05 6.66
N GLY A 137 12.22 -4.94 7.04
CA GLY A 137 13.01 -4.11 6.14
C GLY A 137 13.80 -3.06 6.89
N SER A 138 14.39 -2.13 6.14
CA SER A 138 15.10 -0.98 6.68
C SER A 138 14.81 0.29 5.88
N SER A 139 15.04 1.44 6.50
CA SER A 139 14.82 2.76 5.92
C SER A 139 15.94 3.72 6.28
N TYR A 140 16.30 4.58 5.34
CA TYR A 140 17.30 5.65 5.49
C TYR A 140 16.66 7.04 5.58
N VAL A 141 15.36 7.12 5.35
CA VAL A 141 14.62 8.38 5.30
C VAL A 141 13.25 8.23 5.98
N GLY A 142 12.78 9.29 6.61
CA GLY A 142 11.44 9.39 7.14
C GLY A 142 10.35 9.48 6.05
N GLY A 143 9.11 9.57 6.47
CA GLY A 143 7.94 9.65 5.61
C GLY A 143 7.09 8.38 5.62
N TRP A 144 6.21 8.27 4.64
CA TRP A 144 5.34 7.10 4.48
C TRP A 144 6.05 5.95 3.79
N HIS A 145 5.92 4.77 4.37
CA HIS A 145 6.40 3.51 3.82
C HIS A 145 5.21 2.58 3.59
N THR A 146 5.24 1.85 2.48
CA THR A 146 4.20 0.86 2.15
C THR A 146 4.82 -0.51 2.07
N VAL A 147 4.21 -1.49 2.72
CA VAL A 147 4.59 -2.90 2.62
C VAL A 147 3.41 -3.72 2.11
N GLN A 148 3.73 -4.72 1.29
CA GLN A 148 2.80 -5.74 0.85
C GLN A 148 2.76 -6.83 1.91
N VAL A 149 1.57 -7.28 2.31
CA VAL A 149 1.38 -8.39 3.24
C VAL A 149 0.62 -9.54 2.60
N ASP A 150 0.73 -10.73 3.17
CA ASP A 150 -0.15 -11.83 2.80
C ASP A 150 -1.59 -11.42 3.05
N SER A 151 -2.43 -11.56 2.04
CA SER A 151 -3.81 -11.10 2.11
C SER A 151 -4.56 -11.82 3.23
N MET A 152 -5.09 -11.04 4.16
CA MET A 152 -5.92 -11.52 5.26
C MET A 152 -7.37 -11.10 5.01
N GLU A 153 -8.29 -12.06 5.02
CA GLU A 153 -9.73 -11.75 4.97
C GLU A 153 -10.16 -11.01 6.23
N ILE A 154 -10.96 -9.98 6.05
CA ILE A 154 -11.55 -9.20 7.13
C ILE A 154 -13.07 -9.18 6.99
N LEU A 155 -13.76 -9.27 8.13
CA LEU A 155 -15.20 -9.23 8.21
C LEU A 155 -15.68 -7.98 8.95
N PRO A 156 -16.87 -7.45 8.60
CA PRO A 156 -17.41 -6.26 9.26
C PRO A 156 -17.50 -6.44 10.77
N ASN A 157 -17.05 -5.41 11.51
CA ASN A 157 -17.05 -5.36 12.97
C ASN A 157 -16.18 -6.43 13.67
N GLN A 158 -15.27 -7.07 12.97
CA GLN A 158 -14.23 -7.91 13.58
C GLN A 158 -12.91 -7.15 13.62
N ASP A 159 -12.39 -6.98 14.81
CA ASP A 159 -11.13 -6.28 15.00
C ASP A 159 -9.95 -7.13 14.51
N PHE A 160 -9.00 -6.46 13.86
CA PHE A 160 -7.68 -6.99 13.58
C PHE A 160 -6.61 -6.01 14.05
N PHE A 161 -5.35 -6.43 14.09
CA PHE A 161 -4.28 -5.61 14.63
C PHE A 161 -3.06 -5.58 13.69
N ILE A 162 -2.48 -4.42 13.58
CA ILE A 162 -1.19 -4.22 12.91
C ILE A 162 -0.21 -3.67 13.93
N GLY A 163 0.88 -4.40 14.12
CA GLY A 163 2.00 -3.96 14.94
C GLY A 163 3.20 -3.60 14.07
N VAL A 164 3.93 -2.55 14.44
CA VAL A 164 5.19 -2.17 13.79
C VAL A 164 6.27 -2.07 14.85
N LYS A 165 7.36 -2.80 14.63
CA LYS A 165 8.57 -2.78 15.45
C LYS A 165 9.60 -1.86 14.82
N PHE A 166 10.35 -1.15 15.66
CA PHE A 166 11.52 -0.38 15.28
C PHE A 166 12.69 -0.73 16.17
N GLU A 167 13.86 -0.93 15.61
CA GLU A 167 15.12 -1.21 16.34
C GLU A 167 15.93 0.07 16.51
N ASP A 168 15.38 1.01 17.27
CA ASP A 168 16.00 2.29 17.60
C ASP A 168 15.29 2.88 18.83
N ASN A 169 16.00 3.49 19.75
CA ASN A 169 15.44 4.13 20.95
C ASN A 169 15.19 5.63 20.79
N GLY A 170 15.38 6.16 19.58
CA GLY A 170 15.10 7.54 19.21
C GLY A 170 13.61 7.81 18.98
N TYR A 171 13.33 8.99 18.47
CA TYR A 171 11.98 9.42 18.14
C TYR A 171 11.66 9.01 16.71
N VAL A 172 11.27 7.75 16.52
CA VAL A 172 11.08 7.15 15.19
C VAL A 172 9.63 7.08 14.75
N ILE A 173 8.71 7.03 15.71
CA ILE A 173 7.30 6.73 15.49
C ILE A 173 6.56 7.98 15.05
N GLY A 174 5.95 7.95 13.87
CA GLY A 174 5.03 8.98 13.43
C GLY A 174 3.67 8.85 14.13
N TYR A 175 3.08 9.98 14.50
CA TYR A 175 1.76 10.04 15.10
C TYR A 175 1.04 11.32 14.68
N ASP A 176 -0.29 11.32 14.80
CA ASP A 176 -1.14 12.46 14.57
C ASP A 176 -1.79 12.89 15.89
N ASN A 177 -1.41 14.07 16.39
CA ASN A 177 -1.97 14.65 17.60
C ASN A 177 -2.83 15.90 17.32
N MET A 178 -3.15 16.15 16.06
CA MET A 178 -3.95 17.33 15.64
C MET A 178 -5.42 16.98 15.45
N GLY A 179 -5.73 15.70 15.20
CA GLY A 179 -7.08 15.18 15.04
C GLY A 179 -7.72 14.70 16.34
N ASP A 180 -8.92 14.14 16.22
CA ASP A 180 -9.60 13.49 17.31
C ASP A 180 -8.91 12.14 17.66
N PHE A 181 -8.63 11.94 18.93
CA PHE A 181 -8.02 10.69 19.39
C PHE A 181 -8.99 9.52 19.28
N SER A 182 -8.66 8.55 18.45
CA SER A 182 -9.51 7.37 18.19
C SER A 182 -9.55 6.36 19.33
N GLY A 183 -8.52 6.34 20.19
CA GLY A 183 -8.32 5.32 21.22
C GLY A 183 -7.94 3.94 20.66
N ARG A 184 -7.43 3.88 19.43
CA ARG A 184 -7.10 2.64 18.73
C ARG A 184 -5.60 2.39 18.58
N SER A 185 -4.79 3.32 19.05
CA SER A 185 -3.34 3.26 18.99
C SER A 185 -2.77 2.71 20.29
N TYR A 186 -1.75 1.87 20.17
CA TYR A 186 -1.13 1.14 21.25
C TYR A 186 0.39 1.18 21.13
N TYR A 187 1.09 0.97 22.24
CA TYR A 187 2.55 0.88 22.30
C TYR A 187 3.01 -0.25 23.20
N SER A 188 4.21 -0.74 22.99
CA SER A 188 4.84 -1.77 23.81
C SER A 188 6.37 -1.74 23.73
N SER A 189 7.03 -2.25 24.75
CA SER A 189 8.46 -2.56 24.76
C SER A 189 8.73 -4.04 24.40
N ASN A 190 7.69 -4.79 24.03
CA ASN A 190 7.77 -6.18 23.58
C ASN A 190 6.59 -6.50 22.65
N ASP A 191 6.60 -7.65 22.02
CA ASP A 191 5.59 -8.03 21.00
C ASP A 191 4.32 -8.69 21.58
N ASN A 192 4.21 -8.87 22.88
CA ASN A 192 3.17 -9.71 23.50
C ASN A 192 2.13 -8.93 24.30
N SER A 193 2.46 -7.71 24.75
CA SER A 193 1.58 -6.95 25.63
C SER A 193 1.65 -5.47 25.31
N PHE A 194 0.55 -4.95 24.81
CA PHE A 194 0.40 -3.57 24.39
C PHE A 194 -0.43 -2.77 25.39
N SER A 195 -0.06 -1.52 25.59
CA SER A 195 -0.81 -0.54 26.36
C SER A 195 -1.43 0.50 25.44
N GLY A 196 -2.64 0.96 25.75
CA GLY A 196 -3.28 2.04 24.99
C GLY A 196 -2.45 3.31 24.99
N MET A 197 -2.32 3.95 23.84
CA MET A 197 -1.64 5.23 23.69
C MET A 197 -2.39 6.30 24.50
N PRO A 198 -1.71 7.13 25.30
CA PRO A 198 -2.34 8.25 25.96
C PRO A 198 -2.89 9.27 24.93
N SER A 199 -4.06 9.84 25.21
CA SER A 199 -4.77 10.71 24.24
C SER A 199 -3.98 11.98 23.82
N ASN A 200 -3.03 12.42 24.62
CA ASN A 200 -2.17 13.56 24.27
C ASN A 200 -1.12 13.26 23.19
N TYR A 201 -0.91 11.99 22.85
CA TYR A 201 -0.07 11.60 21.72
C TYR A 201 -0.86 11.40 20.41
N GLY A 202 -2.21 11.24 20.52
CA GLY A 202 -3.04 11.02 19.33
C GLY A 202 -2.90 9.62 18.74
N ASP A 203 -3.05 9.53 17.43
CA ASP A 203 -3.09 8.25 16.71
C ASP A 203 -1.79 7.96 15.97
N CYS A 204 -1.32 6.71 16.04
CA CYS A 204 -0.15 6.26 15.30
C CYS A 204 -0.40 6.28 13.80
N ASN A 205 0.59 6.70 13.04
CA ASN A 205 0.53 6.73 11.58
C ASN A 205 0.69 5.32 11.00
N ILE A 206 -0.32 4.50 11.16
CA ILE A 206 -0.43 3.15 10.58
C ILE A 206 -1.79 3.05 9.90
N ARG A 207 -1.81 2.61 8.64
CA ARG A 207 -3.00 2.52 7.81
C ARG A 207 -3.10 1.14 7.18
N ALA A 208 -4.30 0.56 7.15
CA ALA A 208 -4.56 -0.70 6.48
C ALA A 208 -5.20 -0.44 5.11
N LYS A 209 -4.59 -0.91 4.04
CA LYS A 209 -5.18 -0.88 2.70
C LYS A 209 -5.95 -2.17 2.45
N ILE A 210 -7.20 -1.98 2.11
CA ILE A 210 -8.18 -3.06 1.97
C ILE A 210 -8.57 -3.20 0.50
N SER A 211 -8.50 -4.41 -0.01
CA SER A 211 -9.11 -4.76 -1.29
C SER A 211 -10.45 -5.47 -1.04
N THR A 212 -11.44 -5.13 -1.85
CA THR A 212 -12.74 -5.83 -1.86
C THR A 212 -12.79 -6.96 -2.90
N GLU A 213 -11.71 -7.18 -3.63
CA GLU A 213 -11.60 -8.27 -4.59
C GLU A 213 -10.90 -9.48 -3.94
N THR A 214 -11.33 -10.67 -4.33
CA THR A 214 -10.70 -11.92 -3.90
C THR A 214 -9.32 -12.05 -4.57
N PHE A 215 -8.25 -11.75 -3.86
CA PHE A 215 -6.90 -11.99 -4.35
C PHE A 215 -6.47 -13.41 -3.98
N VAL A 216 -6.32 -14.25 -4.97
CA VAL A 216 -5.40 -15.37 -4.85
C VAL A 216 -4.01 -14.78 -5.07
N ARG A 217 -3.37 -14.31 -4.02
CA ARG A 217 -1.93 -14.04 -4.09
C ARG A 217 -1.26 -15.39 -4.31
N ILE A 218 -0.86 -15.64 -5.54
CA ILE A 218 0.17 -16.63 -5.79
C ILE A 218 1.40 -16.02 -5.10
N LYS A 219 1.75 -16.49 -3.88
CA LYS A 219 3.07 -16.19 -3.34
C LYS A 219 4.02 -16.47 -4.50
N PRO A 220 4.79 -15.49 -4.99
CA PRO A 220 5.91 -15.87 -5.80
C PRO A 220 6.66 -16.85 -4.91
N ASN A 221 6.65 -18.13 -5.29
CA ASN A 221 7.49 -19.10 -4.62
C ASN A 221 8.87 -18.45 -4.64
N ASN A 222 9.36 -18.05 -3.46
CA ASN A 222 10.71 -17.55 -3.27
C ASN A 222 11.68 -18.73 -3.51
N TYR A 223 11.50 -19.42 -4.64
CA TYR A 223 12.60 -20.11 -5.26
C TYR A 223 13.50 -18.99 -5.75
N MET A 224 14.46 -18.59 -4.90
CA MET A 224 15.64 -17.97 -5.45
C MET A 224 16.09 -18.88 -6.59
N PRO A 225 16.18 -18.37 -7.82
CA PRO A 225 16.64 -19.18 -8.91
C PRO A 225 17.96 -19.83 -8.49
N THR A 226 18.08 -21.13 -8.60
CA THR A 226 19.29 -21.85 -8.19
C THR A 226 20.45 -21.64 -9.16
N GLN A 227 20.23 -20.88 -10.22
CA GLN A 227 21.23 -20.55 -11.24
C GLN A 227 20.87 -19.20 -11.90
N ILE A 228 21.92 -18.52 -12.34
CA ILE A 228 21.81 -17.31 -13.16
C ILE A 228 21.29 -17.74 -14.54
N THR A 229 20.18 -17.18 -14.98
CA THR A 229 19.56 -17.51 -16.27
C THR A 229 19.19 -16.22 -17.01
N LEU A 230 19.63 -16.13 -18.27
CA LEU A 230 19.16 -15.12 -19.21
C LEU A 230 18.08 -15.76 -20.10
N HIS A 231 16.88 -15.19 -20.08
CA HIS A 231 15.76 -15.65 -20.90
C HIS A 231 15.81 -15.05 -22.30
N PRO A 232 15.26 -15.72 -23.31
CA PRO A 232 15.09 -15.11 -24.63
C PRO A 232 14.28 -13.81 -24.54
N ASN A 233 14.66 -12.85 -25.35
CA ASN A 233 13.89 -11.61 -25.44
C ASN A 233 12.53 -11.87 -26.09
N TYR A 234 11.48 -11.18 -25.59
CA TYR A 234 10.12 -11.30 -26.12
C TYR A 234 9.47 -9.91 -26.27
N PRO A 235 8.79 -9.62 -27.38
CA PRO A 235 8.69 -10.41 -28.61
C PRO A 235 10.04 -10.49 -29.36
N ASN A 236 10.22 -11.55 -30.13
CA ASN A 236 11.35 -11.69 -31.06
C ASN A 236 10.84 -12.37 -32.35
N PRO A 237 10.80 -11.71 -33.53
CA PRO A 237 11.28 -10.33 -33.79
C PRO A 237 10.49 -9.25 -33.05
N PHE A 238 11.13 -8.11 -32.78
CA PHE A 238 10.52 -6.97 -32.06
C PHE A 238 10.34 -5.76 -32.95
N ASN A 239 9.32 -4.92 -32.63
CA ASN A 239 9.08 -3.63 -33.29
C ASN A 239 8.28 -2.68 -32.38
N PRO A 240 8.82 -1.55 -31.89
CA PRO A 240 10.27 -1.22 -31.79
C PRO A 240 10.88 -1.71 -30.49
N THR A 241 10.13 -2.37 -29.59
CA THR A 241 10.57 -2.73 -28.25
C THR A 241 10.55 -4.22 -28.00
N THR A 242 11.43 -4.69 -27.13
CA THR A 242 11.46 -6.06 -26.60
C THR A 242 11.82 -6.05 -25.13
N GLN A 243 11.41 -7.06 -24.41
CA GLN A 243 11.76 -7.27 -23.00
C GLN A 243 12.83 -8.34 -22.90
N ILE A 244 13.85 -8.09 -22.10
CA ILE A 244 14.90 -9.05 -21.76
C ILE A 244 14.72 -9.38 -20.28
N SER A 245 14.47 -10.64 -19.96
CA SER A 245 14.29 -11.11 -18.59
C SER A 245 15.47 -11.97 -18.16
N PHE A 246 15.88 -11.86 -16.90
CA PHE A 246 16.92 -12.69 -16.32
C PHE A 246 16.60 -13.06 -14.89
N SER A 247 17.21 -14.12 -14.38
CA SER A 247 17.09 -14.57 -12.99
C SER A 247 18.48 -14.63 -12.38
N ILE A 248 18.60 -14.27 -11.11
CA ILE A 248 19.85 -14.34 -10.33
C ILE A 248 19.61 -15.14 -9.05
N ASP A 249 20.64 -15.84 -8.60
CA ASP A 249 20.59 -16.76 -7.44
C ASP A 249 20.76 -16.05 -6.09
N LYS A 250 21.16 -14.80 -6.08
CA LYS A 250 21.34 -13.95 -4.89
C LYS A 250 21.38 -12.49 -5.29
N ASN A 251 21.17 -11.59 -4.33
CA ASN A 251 21.34 -10.16 -4.54
C ASN A 251 22.77 -9.88 -5.03
N SER A 252 22.86 -9.35 -6.24
CA SER A 252 24.16 -9.10 -6.90
C SER A 252 24.03 -7.94 -7.87
N LYS A 253 25.10 -7.20 -8.03
CA LYS A 253 25.19 -6.20 -9.09
C LYS A 253 25.14 -6.91 -10.46
N VAL A 254 24.19 -6.51 -11.29
CA VAL A 254 23.99 -7.07 -12.63
C VAL A 254 24.39 -6.04 -13.66
N ILE A 255 25.16 -6.47 -14.66
CA ILE A 255 25.51 -5.66 -15.83
C ILE A 255 24.97 -6.43 -17.05
N LEU A 256 24.06 -5.82 -17.80
CA LEU A 256 23.55 -6.32 -19.07
C LEU A 256 24.19 -5.49 -20.19
N GLU A 257 24.96 -6.15 -21.05
CA GLU A 257 25.60 -5.53 -22.21
C GLU A 257 25.04 -6.09 -23.50
N ILE A 258 24.80 -5.22 -24.48
CA ILE A 258 24.26 -5.59 -25.79
C ILE A 258 25.32 -5.24 -26.83
N TYR A 259 25.61 -6.21 -27.69
CA TYR A 259 26.57 -6.13 -28.77
C TYR A 259 25.89 -6.40 -30.12
N ASP A 260 26.40 -5.83 -31.19
CA ASP A 260 26.01 -6.22 -32.54
C ASP A 260 26.63 -7.55 -32.95
N ILE A 261 26.24 -8.06 -34.13
CA ILE A 261 26.74 -9.34 -34.67
C ILE A 261 28.24 -9.29 -34.99
N LYS A 262 28.89 -8.15 -34.99
CA LYS A 262 30.33 -7.98 -35.18
C LYS A 262 31.08 -7.83 -33.86
N GLY A 263 30.36 -7.91 -32.72
CA GLY A 263 30.92 -7.74 -31.39
C GLY A 263 31.14 -6.27 -31.01
N MET A 264 30.54 -5.32 -31.73
CA MET A 264 30.60 -3.91 -31.37
C MET A 264 29.57 -3.61 -30.29
N TYR A 265 30.00 -2.89 -29.27
CA TYR A 265 29.22 -2.49 -28.13
C TYR A 265 28.09 -1.53 -28.55
N ILE A 266 26.85 -1.82 -28.14
CA ILE A 266 25.66 -1.01 -28.43
C ILE A 266 25.16 -0.31 -27.15
N LEU A 267 24.99 -1.05 -26.05
CA LEU A 267 24.34 -0.56 -24.84
C LEU A 267 24.79 -1.34 -23.60
N SER A 268 24.95 -0.65 -22.48
CA SER A 268 25.08 -1.24 -21.15
C SER A 268 24.02 -0.71 -20.21
N LEU A 269 23.36 -1.61 -19.48
CA LEU A 269 22.47 -1.30 -18.38
C LEU A 269 23.09 -1.86 -17.11
N ILE A 270 23.25 -0.99 -16.10
CA ILE A 270 23.74 -1.39 -14.78
C ILE A 270 22.55 -1.27 -13.84
N HIS A 271 22.19 -2.38 -13.22
CA HIS A 271 21.21 -2.41 -12.14
C HIS A 271 21.95 -2.57 -10.82
N ILE A 272 21.69 -1.66 -9.87
CA ILE A 272 22.31 -1.67 -8.54
C ILE A 272 21.31 -2.19 -7.55
#